data_05b5eda24446990bb568c49993ea4d5b
#
_entry.id   05b5eda24446990bb568c49993ea4d5b
#
_cell.length_a   1.000
_cell.length_b   1.000
_cell.length_c   1.000
_cell.angle_alpha   90.00
_cell.angle_beta   90.00
_cell.angle_gamma   90.00
#
_symmetry.space_group_name_H-M   'P 1'
#
loop_
_entity.id
_entity.type
_entity.pdbx_description
1 polymer ?
#
loop_
_entity_poly.entity_id
_entity_poly.type
_entity_poly.pdbx_seq_one_letter_code
_entity_poly.pdbx_strand_id
1 'polypeptide(L)'
;MINFFKLTCKLVVIFMLPFFLSACVTKQLSADIKDHETGYTHYNDDVIIGMSLAQQDSNKNWAFVGTYFDYVLSSGVDEFSTLLVTGQIDKKRIQVVRNGSFRLNDKKDRFIGNIELKYIYQTAVERDKIKFLIKSTDWNCSSNTETTGVCNISLDNLVGTIHRKGATPPDIFRFEHPLRVNFYSKNASSAKRALYPVAVAADVVMLPVYLLGGAAVAAFYGVVLLN
;
A
#
# COMPACT_ATOMS: atom_id res chain seq x y z
N MET A 1 -64.10 2.59 -5.91
CA MET A 1 -63.10 1.62 -6.37
C MET A 1 -61.70 2.23 -6.54
N ILE A 2 -61.54 3.41 -7.12
CA ILE A 2 -60.22 4.03 -7.39
C ILE A 2 -59.39 4.33 -6.11
N ASN A 3 -60.00 4.69 -4.99
CA ASN A 3 -59.31 4.99 -3.75
C ASN A 3 -58.76 3.75 -3.03
N PHE A 4 -59.43 2.62 -3.16
CA PHE A 4 -58.98 1.36 -2.57
C PHE A 4 -57.74 0.81 -3.30
N PHE A 5 -57.73 0.99 -4.62
CA PHE A 5 -56.59 0.58 -5.47
C PHE A 5 -55.35 1.43 -5.21
N LYS A 6 -55.49 2.74 -4.99
CA LYS A 6 -54.37 3.63 -4.61
C LYS A 6 -53.78 3.32 -3.25
N LEU A 7 -54.60 2.88 -2.31
CA LEU A 7 -54.17 2.52 -0.96
C LEU A 7 -53.42 1.20 -0.95
N THR A 8 -53.90 0.19 -1.67
CA THR A 8 -53.20 -1.11 -1.81
C THR A 8 -51.87 -0.95 -2.53
N CYS A 9 -51.77 -0.14 -3.58
CA CYS A 9 -50.52 0.11 -4.27
C CYS A 9 -49.46 0.81 -3.39
N LYS A 10 -49.85 1.77 -2.54
CA LYS A 10 -48.97 2.41 -1.57
C LYS A 10 -48.50 1.43 -0.48
N LEU A 11 -49.35 0.57 0.01
CA LEU A 11 -49.01 -0.46 1.00
C LEU A 11 -48.01 -1.47 0.42
N VAL A 12 -48.21 -1.92 -0.80
CA VAL A 12 -47.27 -2.85 -1.47
C VAL A 12 -45.91 -2.20 -1.67
N VAL A 13 -45.83 -0.94 -2.09
CA VAL A 13 -44.56 -0.23 -2.26
C VAL A 13 -43.82 -0.05 -0.91
N ILE A 14 -44.53 0.30 0.16
CA ILE A 14 -43.95 0.48 1.51
C ILE A 14 -43.44 -0.87 2.06
N PHE A 15 -44.14 -1.96 1.80
CA PHE A 15 -43.68 -3.30 2.22
C PHE A 15 -42.52 -3.82 1.36
N MET A 16 -42.43 -3.44 0.08
CA MET A 16 -41.37 -3.90 -0.82
C MET A 16 -40.02 -3.15 -0.62
N LEU A 17 -40.07 -1.89 -0.15
CA LEU A 17 -38.88 -1.04 0.00
C LEU A 17 -37.79 -1.67 0.91
N PRO A 18 -38.09 -2.22 2.10
CA PRO A 18 -37.06 -2.84 2.95
C PRO A 18 -36.47 -4.13 2.36
N PHE A 19 -37.18 -4.79 1.43
CA PHE A 19 -36.67 -6.02 0.82
C PHE A 19 -35.59 -5.75 -0.24
N PHE A 20 -35.65 -4.61 -0.94
CA PHE A 20 -34.58 -4.23 -1.87
C PHE A 20 -33.27 -3.89 -1.14
N LEU A 21 -33.33 -3.49 0.13
CA LEU A 21 -32.16 -3.17 0.93
C LEU A 21 -31.41 -4.39 1.49
N SER A 22 -32.10 -5.53 1.60
CA SER A 22 -31.51 -6.75 2.18
C SER A 22 -30.81 -7.68 1.16
N ALA A 23 -31.07 -7.53 -0.14
CA ALA A 23 -30.55 -8.38 -1.20
C ALA A 23 -29.03 -8.31 -1.42
N CYS A 24 -28.30 -7.54 -0.62
CA CYS A 24 -26.87 -7.36 -0.74
C CYS A 24 -26.09 -7.63 0.55
N VAL A 25 -26.71 -8.29 1.54
CA VAL A 25 -26.08 -8.46 2.87
C VAL A 25 -24.77 -9.26 2.75
N THR A 26 -24.80 -10.40 2.09
CA THR A 26 -23.58 -11.19 1.88
C THR A 26 -22.56 -10.47 1.02
N LYS A 27 -23.00 -9.75 -0.02
CA LYS A 27 -22.09 -8.97 -0.89
C LYS A 27 -21.44 -7.81 -0.13
N GLN A 28 -22.23 -7.06 0.65
CA GLN A 28 -21.73 -5.98 1.49
C GLN A 28 -20.75 -6.48 2.55
N LEU A 29 -21.13 -7.56 3.24
CA LEU A 29 -20.26 -8.19 4.24
C LEU A 29 -18.95 -8.70 3.60
N SER A 30 -19.01 -9.27 2.41
CA SER A 30 -17.84 -9.75 1.67
C SER A 30 -16.92 -8.58 1.28
N ALA A 31 -17.49 -7.46 0.83
CA ALA A 31 -16.73 -6.26 0.50
C ALA A 31 -16.02 -5.70 1.74
N ASP A 32 -16.74 -5.54 2.85
CA ASP A 32 -16.20 -5.06 4.12
C ASP A 32 -15.05 -5.95 4.65
N ILE A 33 -15.22 -7.28 4.55
CA ILE A 33 -14.19 -8.23 4.96
C ILE A 33 -12.96 -8.07 4.07
N LYS A 34 -13.16 -8.03 2.75
CA LYS A 34 -12.08 -7.86 1.79
C LYS A 34 -11.31 -6.56 2.02
N ASP A 35 -12.00 -5.45 2.19
CA ASP A 35 -11.38 -4.14 2.43
C ASP A 35 -10.54 -4.17 3.71
N HIS A 36 -11.07 -4.77 4.78
CA HIS A 36 -10.32 -4.93 6.01
C HIS A 36 -9.07 -5.80 5.80
N GLU A 37 -9.20 -6.97 5.20
CA GLU A 37 -8.13 -7.96 5.07
C GLU A 37 -7.08 -7.62 4.01
N THR A 38 -7.40 -6.76 3.04
CA THR A 38 -6.42 -6.23 2.09
C THR A 38 -5.70 -5.00 2.61
N GLY A 39 -6.20 -4.40 3.67
CA GLY A 39 -5.60 -3.24 4.33
C GLY A 39 -4.33 -3.58 5.09
N TYR A 40 -3.60 -2.52 5.44
CA TYR A 40 -2.40 -2.59 6.25
C TYR A 40 -2.54 -1.67 7.45
N THR A 41 -2.12 -2.13 8.61
CA THR A 41 -2.03 -1.30 9.82
C THR A 41 -0.58 -1.07 10.18
N HIS A 42 -0.32 0.09 10.78
CA HIS A 42 0.96 0.42 11.35
C HIS A 42 1.37 -0.64 12.39
N TYR A 43 2.59 -1.14 12.25
CA TYR A 43 3.10 -2.21 13.10
C TYR A 43 4.19 -1.72 14.04
N ASN A 44 5.20 -1.02 13.52
CA ASN A 44 6.36 -0.53 14.26
C ASN A 44 7.10 0.53 13.47
N ASP A 45 8.03 1.21 14.13
CA ASP A 45 8.94 2.19 13.54
C ASP A 45 10.38 1.81 13.86
N ASP A 46 11.29 2.18 12.96
CA ASP A 46 12.73 2.16 13.24
C ASP A 46 13.41 3.40 12.61
N VAL A 47 14.64 3.64 12.98
CA VAL A 47 15.46 4.73 12.45
C VAL A 47 16.67 4.12 11.78
N ILE A 48 16.77 4.23 10.47
CA ILE A 48 17.93 3.81 9.70
C ILE A 48 18.98 4.91 9.79
N ILE A 49 20.15 4.55 10.34
CA ILE A 49 21.27 5.47 10.58
C ILE A 49 22.28 5.51 9.44
N GLY A 50 22.20 4.53 8.52
CA GLY A 50 23.12 4.47 7.38
C GLY A 50 22.97 3.18 6.59
N MET A 51 23.92 2.98 5.69
CA MET A 51 24.04 1.78 4.85
C MET A 51 25.44 1.17 4.99
N SER A 52 25.52 -0.13 4.80
CA SER A 52 26.79 -0.88 4.77
C SER A 52 26.70 -2.05 3.81
N LEU A 53 27.84 -2.57 3.40
CA LEU A 53 27.89 -3.85 2.70
C LEU A 53 27.83 -4.98 3.73
N ALA A 54 26.78 -5.76 3.70
CA ALA A 54 26.67 -7.00 4.45
C ALA A 54 27.24 -8.15 3.62
N GLN A 55 28.14 -8.90 4.20
CA GLN A 55 28.65 -10.12 3.60
C GLN A 55 27.96 -11.31 4.26
N GLN A 56 27.18 -12.03 3.46
CA GLN A 56 26.56 -13.28 3.88
C GLN A 56 27.09 -14.38 2.95
N ASP A 57 27.88 -15.29 3.49
CA ASP A 57 28.60 -16.29 2.75
C ASP A 57 29.52 -15.66 1.68
N SER A 58 29.35 -16.02 0.40
CA SER A 58 30.08 -15.42 -0.73
C SER A 58 29.37 -14.23 -1.37
N ASN A 59 28.15 -13.90 -0.92
CA ASN A 59 27.34 -12.82 -1.50
C ASN A 59 27.50 -11.52 -0.69
N LYS A 60 27.76 -10.44 -1.43
CA LYS A 60 27.77 -9.07 -0.86
C LYS A 60 26.46 -8.40 -1.20
N ASN A 61 25.69 -8.05 -0.19
CA ASN A 61 24.43 -7.33 -0.34
C ASN A 61 24.50 -6.00 0.41
N TRP A 62 23.77 -5.02 -0.06
CA TRP A 62 23.60 -3.80 0.71
C TRP A 62 22.67 -4.04 1.88
N ALA A 63 22.94 -3.38 2.99
CA ALA A 63 22.08 -3.40 4.16
C ALA A 63 21.87 -1.99 4.69
N PHE A 64 20.65 -1.67 5.03
CA PHE A 64 20.37 -0.53 5.89
C PHE A 64 20.66 -0.94 7.35
N VAL A 65 21.37 -0.08 8.03
CA VAL A 65 21.70 -0.26 9.44
C VAL A 65 20.71 0.56 10.25
N GLY A 66 19.81 -0.11 10.93
CA GLY A 66 18.78 0.54 11.76
C GLY A 66 19.19 0.64 13.23
N THR A 67 18.34 1.23 14.05
CA THR A 67 18.55 1.31 15.51
C THR A 67 18.24 -0.01 16.18
N TYR A 68 17.16 -0.67 15.78
CA TYR A 68 16.70 -1.92 16.42
C TYR A 68 16.97 -3.14 15.56
N PHE A 69 17.01 -3.00 14.24
CA PHE A 69 17.20 -4.07 13.28
C PHE A 69 18.15 -3.66 12.16
N ASP A 70 18.70 -4.66 11.48
CA ASP A 70 19.44 -4.49 10.24
C ASP A 70 18.60 -5.06 9.08
N TYR A 71 18.62 -4.38 7.92
CA TYR A 71 17.73 -4.63 6.80
C TYR A 71 18.57 -4.99 5.57
N VAL A 72 18.75 -6.27 5.29
CA VAL A 72 19.53 -6.74 4.13
C VAL A 72 18.68 -6.65 2.87
N LEU A 73 19.16 -5.87 1.91
CA LEU A 73 18.46 -5.57 0.65
C LEU A 73 18.79 -6.64 -0.38
N SER A 74 17.75 -7.16 -1.03
CA SER A 74 17.85 -8.12 -2.12
C SER A 74 17.61 -7.49 -3.49
N SER A 75 16.93 -6.35 -3.55
CA SER A 75 16.71 -5.58 -4.79
C SER A 75 16.29 -4.13 -4.51
N GLY A 76 16.30 -3.31 -5.56
CA GLY A 76 15.82 -1.93 -5.52
C GLY A 76 16.89 -0.88 -5.20
N VAL A 77 18.16 -1.27 -5.05
CA VAL A 77 19.27 -0.35 -4.70
C VAL A 77 20.42 -0.34 -5.71
N ASP A 78 20.31 -1.06 -6.81
CA ASP A 78 21.45 -1.32 -7.70
C ASP A 78 22.07 -0.03 -8.27
N GLU A 79 21.26 0.86 -8.79
CA GLU A 79 21.73 2.15 -9.34
C GLU A 79 22.28 3.06 -8.24
N PHE A 80 21.56 3.17 -7.12
CA PHE A 80 21.97 4.00 -5.99
C PHE A 80 23.27 3.48 -5.35
N SER A 81 23.40 2.17 -5.23
CA SER A 81 24.61 1.53 -4.70
C SER A 81 25.82 1.80 -5.61
N THR A 82 25.62 1.77 -6.93
CA THR A 82 26.69 2.10 -7.88
C THR A 82 27.18 3.53 -7.67
N LEU A 83 26.30 4.50 -7.47
CA LEU A 83 26.70 5.88 -7.18
C LEU A 83 27.50 5.99 -5.88
N LEU A 84 27.09 5.25 -4.85
CA LEU A 84 27.78 5.26 -3.56
C LEU A 84 29.19 4.66 -3.64
N VAL A 85 29.37 3.57 -4.40
CA VAL A 85 30.65 2.85 -4.54
C VAL A 85 31.62 3.59 -5.43
N THR A 86 31.15 4.18 -6.54
CA THR A 86 32.01 4.86 -7.52
C THR A 86 32.59 6.16 -6.97
N GLY A 87 32.11 6.65 -5.82
CA GLY A 87 32.61 7.89 -5.21
C GLY A 87 32.31 9.15 -6.05
N GLN A 88 31.42 9.04 -7.03
CA GLN A 88 31.14 10.14 -7.95
C GLN A 88 30.22 11.20 -7.35
N ILE A 89 29.64 10.92 -6.21
CA ILE A 89 28.78 11.85 -5.47
C ILE A 89 29.33 12.08 -4.05
N ASP A 90 29.14 13.27 -3.55
CA ASP A 90 29.44 13.58 -2.15
C ASP A 90 28.29 13.04 -1.27
N LYS A 91 28.57 11.95 -0.58
CA LYS A 91 27.60 11.24 0.26
C LYS A 91 26.96 12.11 1.34
N LYS A 92 27.69 13.15 1.82
CA LYS A 92 27.17 14.10 2.83
C LYS A 92 26.03 14.97 2.32
N ARG A 93 25.87 15.07 1.00
CA ARG A 93 24.82 15.86 0.38
C ARG A 93 23.55 15.06 0.04
N ILE A 94 23.50 13.80 0.44
CA ILE A 94 22.30 12.97 0.36
C ILE A 94 21.46 13.28 1.59
N GLN A 95 20.19 13.65 1.36
CA GLN A 95 19.25 13.95 2.41
C GLN A 95 17.97 13.13 2.25
N VAL A 96 17.34 12.81 3.36
CA VAL A 96 16.04 12.14 3.38
C VAL A 96 14.94 13.16 3.11
N VAL A 97 14.02 12.87 2.21
CA VAL A 97 12.89 13.76 1.90
C VAL A 97 11.73 13.50 2.84
N ARG A 98 11.39 12.22 3.03
CA ARG A 98 10.30 11.80 3.92
C ARG A 98 10.57 10.41 4.51
N ASN A 99 9.79 10.07 5.53
CA ASN A 99 9.84 8.76 6.16
C ASN A 99 9.63 7.65 5.13
N GLY A 100 10.43 6.59 5.24
CA GLY A 100 10.24 5.37 4.46
C GLY A 100 8.97 4.64 4.88
N SER A 101 8.36 3.93 3.94
CA SER A 101 7.16 3.13 4.18
C SER A 101 7.41 1.70 3.72
N PHE A 102 7.38 0.75 4.65
CA PHE A 102 7.68 -0.66 4.42
C PHE A 102 6.51 -1.55 4.79
N ARG A 103 6.10 -2.40 3.87
CA ARG A 103 5.08 -3.43 4.09
C ARG A 103 5.77 -4.74 4.43
N LEU A 104 5.34 -5.33 5.52
CA LEU A 104 5.86 -6.61 6.00
C LEU A 104 5.08 -7.77 5.38
N ASN A 105 5.78 -8.90 5.19
CA ASN A 105 5.11 -10.17 4.93
C ASN A 105 4.45 -10.70 6.20
N ASP A 106 3.69 -11.81 6.09
CA ASP A 106 2.97 -12.40 7.22
C ASP A 106 3.89 -12.86 8.37
N LYS A 107 5.11 -13.30 8.06
CA LYS A 107 6.13 -13.71 9.05
C LYS A 107 6.89 -12.54 9.66
N LYS A 108 6.76 -11.33 9.09
CA LYS A 108 7.46 -10.11 9.50
C LYS A 108 8.99 -10.19 9.44
N ASP A 109 9.50 -11.08 8.60
CA ASP A 109 10.93 -11.29 8.34
C ASP A 109 11.40 -10.68 7.02
N ARG A 110 10.47 -10.22 6.18
CA ARG A 110 10.72 -9.56 4.89
C ARG A 110 9.89 -8.29 4.76
N PHE A 111 10.41 -7.36 3.97
CA PHE A 111 9.71 -6.13 3.66
C PHE A 111 9.77 -5.80 2.18
N ILE A 112 8.79 -5.03 1.74
CA ILE A 112 8.75 -4.32 0.45
C ILE A 112 8.41 -2.88 0.76
N GLY A 113 9.14 -1.93 0.19
CA GLY A 113 8.87 -0.53 0.47
C GLY A 113 9.55 0.43 -0.46
N ASN A 114 9.46 1.68 -0.10
CA ASN A 114 10.05 2.79 -0.84
C ASN A 114 10.69 3.81 0.12
N ILE A 115 11.71 4.48 -0.40
CA ILE A 115 12.41 5.58 0.27
C ILE A 115 12.59 6.70 -0.74
N GLU A 116 12.38 7.93 -0.29
CA GLU A 116 12.67 9.11 -1.08
C GLU A 116 13.83 9.87 -0.48
N LEU A 117 14.84 10.06 -1.31
CA LEU A 117 16.04 10.80 -1.00
C LEU A 117 16.14 12.01 -1.94
N LYS A 118 16.97 12.96 -1.59
CA LYS A 118 17.39 14.03 -2.47
C LYS A 118 18.90 14.20 -2.40
N TYR A 119 19.49 14.51 -3.53
CA TYR A 119 20.88 14.86 -3.64
C TYR A 119 21.04 16.31 -4.05
N ILE A 120 21.87 17.08 -3.34
CA ILE A 120 22.14 18.49 -3.63
C ILE A 120 23.43 18.57 -4.43
N TYR A 121 23.31 18.83 -5.75
CA TYR A 121 24.48 19.02 -6.62
C TYR A 121 24.93 20.50 -6.63
N GLN A 122 26.23 20.73 -6.81
CA GLN A 122 26.83 22.05 -6.81
C GLN A 122 27.38 22.48 -8.17
N THR A 123 27.44 21.56 -9.12
CA THR A 123 27.94 21.84 -10.47
C THR A 123 27.08 21.14 -11.53
N ALA A 124 27.01 21.73 -12.72
CA ALA A 124 26.32 21.12 -13.86
C ALA A 124 26.98 19.78 -14.25
N VAL A 125 28.30 19.69 -14.14
CA VAL A 125 29.04 18.45 -14.42
C VAL A 125 28.62 17.31 -13.47
N GLU A 126 28.43 17.64 -12.20
CA GLU A 126 27.97 16.66 -11.20
C GLU A 126 26.54 16.21 -11.51
N ARG A 127 25.63 17.13 -11.83
CA ARG A 127 24.27 16.83 -12.27
C ARG A 127 24.27 15.85 -13.47
N ASP A 128 25.08 16.15 -14.48
CA ASP A 128 25.10 15.37 -15.72
C ASP A 128 25.71 13.98 -15.51
N LYS A 129 26.70 13.86 -14.61
CA LYS A 129 27.22 12.56 -14.17
C LYS A 129 26.13 11.72 -13.47
N ILE A 130 25.37 12.33 -12.58
CA ILE A 130 24.27 11.64 -11.90
C ILE A 130 23.26 11.16 -12.93
N LYS A 131 22.80 12.03 -13.83
CA LYS A 131 21.87 11.66 -14.91
C LYS A 131 22.38 10.55 -15.81
N PHE A 132 23.68 10.52 -16.08
CA PHE A 132 24.30 9.49 -16.93
C PHE A 132 24.36 8.11 -16.23
N LEU A 133 24.63 8.09 -14.93
CA LEU A 133 24.76 6.86 -14.17
C LEU A 133 23.42 6.23 -13.81
N ILE A 134 22.38 7.04 -13.74
CA ILE A 134 21.05 6.60 -13.39
C ILE A 134 20.19 6.60 -14.64
N LYS A 135 19.93 5.41 -15.13
CA LYS A 135 19.06 5.18 -16.29
C LYS A 135 17.57 5.16 -15.92
N SER A 136 17.27 5.13 -14.62
CA SER A 136 15.89 5.11 -14.13
C SER A 136 15.19 6.44 -14.38
N THR A 137 13.95 6.38 -14.83
CA THR A 137 13.07 7.53 -15.05
C THR A 137 12.63 8.20 -13.74
N ASP A 138 12.94 7.60 -12.60
CA ASP A 138 12.45 8.00 -11.28
C ASP A 138 13.31 9.10 -10.62
N TRP A 139 14.36 9.53 -11.31
CA TRP A 139 15.22 10.63 -10.85
C TRP A 139 14.89 11.92 -11.58
N ASN A 140 14.43 12.89 -10.83
CA ASN A 140 14.14 14.21 -11.37
C ASN A 140 15.08 15.25 -10.77
N CYS A 141 15.90 15.88 -11.62
CA CYS A 141 16.79 16.94 -11.23
C CYS A 141 16.21 18.31 -11.62
N SER A 142 16.02 19.17 -10.63
CA SER A 142 15.65 20.57 -10.81
C SER A 142 16.83 21.47 -10.49
N SER A 143 16.98 22.56 -11.22
CA SER A 143 18.01 23.57 -10.97
C SER A 143 17.43 24.73 -10.15
N ASN A 144 18.16 25.15 -9.13
CA ASN A 144 17.86 26.39 -8.39
C ASN A 144 18.61 27.58 -9.01
N THR A 145 19.78 27.31 -9.60
CA THR A 145 20.61 28.22 -10.36
C THR A 145 21.18 27.49 -11.57
N GLU A 146 21.97 28.18 -12.43
CA GLU A 146 22.62 27.53 -13.58
C GLU A 146 23.52 26.34 -13.17
N THR A 147 24.09 26.37 -11.99
CA THR A 147 25.09 25.39 -11.53
C THR A 147 24.61 24.49 -10.40
N THR A 148 23.70 24.96 -9.55
CA THR A 148 23.28 24.25 -8.34
C THR A 148 21.81 23.84 -8.40
N GLY A 149 21.47 22.73 -7.75
CA GLY A 149 20.10 22.25 -7.68
C GLY A 149 19.94 20.95 -6.90
N VAL A 150 18.82 20.33 -7.07
CA VAL A 150 18.43 19.11 -6.35
C VAL A 150 18.02 18.02 -7.33
N CYS A 151 18.55 16.82 -7.13
CA CYS A 151 18.03 15.60 -7.75
C CYS A 151 17.23 14.82 -6.71
N ASN A 152 15.94 14.61 -6.97
CA ASN A 152 15.11 13.72 -6.19
C ASN A 152 15.36 12.28 -6.64
N ILE A 153 15.49 11.37 -5.68
CA ILE A 153 15.83 9.98 -5.87
C ILE A 153 14.73 9.16 -5.24
N SER A 154 13.95 8.44 -6.03
CA SER A 154 13.02 7.44 -5.52
C SER A 154 13.66 6.06 -5.58
N LEU A 155 13.76 5.41 -4.44
CA LEU A 155 14.12 4.01 -4.34
C LEU A 155 12.84 3.21 -4.14
N ASP A 156 12.23 2.82 -5.26
CA ASP A 156 10.98 2.07 -5.26
C ASP A 156 11.24 0.57 -5.30
N ASN A 157 10.26 -0.19 -4.82
CA ASN A 157 10.32 -1.65 -4.79
C ASN A 157 11.58 -2.19 -4.07
N LEU A 158 12.01 -1.49 -3.01
CA LEU A 158 13.01 -2.03 -2.12
C LEU A 158 12.51 -3.33 -1.51
N VAL A 159 13.21 -4.42 -1.74
CA VAL A 159 12.90 -5.72 -1.15
C VAL A 159 14.06 -6.15 -0.28
N GLY A 160 13.76 -6.66 0.90
CA GLY A 160 14.79 -7.13 1.80
C GLY A 160 14.29 -8.01 2.92
N THR A 161 15.24 -8.43 3.75
CA THR A 161 15.02 -9.25 4.95
C THR A 161 15.40 -8.47 6.20
N ILE A 162 14.70 -8.75 7.30
CA ILE A 162 14.88 -8.10 8.59
C ILE A 162 15.69 -9.03 9.48
N HIS A 163 16.77 -8.51 10.02
CA HIS A 163 17.67 -9.25 10.90
C HIS A 163 17.77 -8.56 12.25
N ARG A 164 18.08 -9.33 13.28
CA ARG A 164 18.40 -8.76 14.60
C ARG A 164 19.61 -7.84 14.47
N LYS A 165 19.60 -6.76 15.22
CA LYS A 165 20.69 -5.81 15.26
C LYS A 165 22.01 -6.51 15.56
N GLY A 166 22.96 -6.40 14.64
CA GLY A 166 24.33 -6.82 14.80
C GLY A 166 25.23 -5.71 15.33
N ALA A 167 26.53 -5.98 15.40
CA ALA A 167 27.51 -4.92 15.63
C ALA A 167 27.49 -3.94 14.45
N THR A 168 27.55 -2.65 14.75
CA THR A 168 27.59 -1.62 13.69
C THR A 168 28.91 -1.77 12.92
N PRO A 169 28.86 -1.97 11.58
CA PRO A 169 30.06 -2.10 10.78
C PRO A 169 30.95 -0.84 10.87
N PRO A 170 32.28 -0.98 10.89
CA PRO A 170 33.19 0.17 10.97
C PRO A 170 33.14 1.06 9.73
N ASP A 171 32.81 0.50 8.58
CA ASP A 171 32.73 1.15 7.27
C ASP A 171 31.31 1.58 6.87
N ILE A 172 30.44 1.74 7.87
CA ILE A 172 29.09 2.21 7.64
C ILE A 172 29.09 3.60 6.96
N PHE A 173 28.38 3.71 5.87
CA PHE A 173 27.98 4.99 5.31
C PHE A 173 26.85 5.57 6.16
N ARG A 174 27.13 6.56 7.00
CA ARG A 174 26.13 7.22 7.85
C ARG A 174 25.38 8.27 7.07
N PHE A 175 24.05 8.27 7.22
CA PHE A 175 23.22 9.37 6.76
C PHE A 175 23.43 10.58 7.69
N GLU A 176 23.56 11.76 7.11
CA GLU A 176 23.61 13.02 7.89
C GLU A 176 22.29 13.23 8.67
N HIS A 177 21.18 12.91 8.02
CA HIS A 177 19.87 12.89 8.62
C HIS A 177 19.34 11.46 8.63
N PRO A 178 19.23 10.81 9.80
CA PRO A 178 18.71 9.46 9.91
C PRO A 178 17.31 9.33 9.30
N LEU A 179 17.08 8.24 8.58
CA LEU A 179 15.82 7.94 7.90
C LEU A 179 14.88 7.22 8.87
N ARG A 180 13.76 7.84 9.20
CA ARG A 180 12.70 7.13 9.91
C ARG A 180 11.93 6.26 8.93
N VAL A 181 11.68 5.01 9.30
CA VAL A 181 10.89 4.05 8.53
C VAL A 181 9.70 3.57 9.35
N ASN A 182 8.53 3.53 8.70
CA ASN A 182 7.30 3.03 9.28
C ASN A 182 7.00 1.65 8.68
N PHE A 183 6.78 0.66 9.50
CA PHE A 183 6.44 -0.68 9.10
C PHE A 183 4.94 -0.90 9.20
N TYR A 184 4.38 -1.51 8.16
CA TYR A 184 2.97 -1.85 8.05
C TYR A 184 2.82 -3.35 7.89
N SER A 185 1.99 -3.97 8.70
CA SER A 185 1.61 -5.38 8.53
C SER A 185 0.23 -5.50 7.94
N LYS A 186 0.01 -6.55 7.18
CA LYS A 186 -1.32 -6.89 6.66
C LYS A 186 -2.26 -7.11 7.84
N ASN A 187 -3.50 -6.65 7.70
CA ASN A 187 -4.51 -6.84 8.71
C ASN A 187 -4.81 -8.34 8.91
N ALA A 188 -5.10 -8.70 10.14
CA ALA A 188 -5.56 -10.05 10.46
C ALA A 188 -6.92 -10.35 9.81
N SER A 189 -7.27 -11.62 9.73
CA SER A 189 -8.59 -12.04 9.26
C SER A 189 -9.70 -11.35 10.04
N SER A 190 -10.68 -10.82 9.32
CA SER A 190 -11.78 -10.07 9.92
C SER A 190 -12.68 -11.01 10.77
N ALA A 191 -12.97 -10.62 12.00
CA ALA A 191 -13.95 -11.29 12.84
C ALA A 191 -15.35 -11.32 12.21
N LYS A 192 -15.63 -10.38 11.29
CA LYS A 192 -16.89 -10.35 10.52
C LYS A 192 -17.10 -11.63 9.68
N ARG A 193 -16.06 -12.43 9.42
CA ARG A 193 -16.20 -13.75 8.76
C ARG A 193 -17.16 -14.68 9.50
N ALA A 194 -17.23 -14.58 10.82
CA ALA A 194 -18.18 -15.37 11.61
C ALA A 194 -19.65 -15.04 11.31
N LEU A 195 -19.92 -13.90 10.68
CA LEU A 195 -21.27 -13.49 10.28
C LEU A 195 -21.70 -14.05 8.91
N TYR A 196 -20.81 -14.70 8.16
CA TYR A 196 -21.15 -15.26 6.85
C TYR A 196 -22.35 -16.23 6.88
N PRO A 197 -22.41 -17.20 7.80
CA PRO A 197 -23.56 -18.12 7.85
C PRO A 197 -24.88 -17.38 8.04
N VAL A 198 -24.89 -16.32 8.86
CA VAL A 198 -26.09 -15.51 9.12
C VAL A 198 -26.46 -14.68 7.90
N ALA A 199 -25.49 -14.07 7.22
CA ALA A 199 -25.71 -13.29 6.01
C ALA A 199 -26.27 -14.15 4.88
N VAL A 200 -25.70 -15.34 4.65
CA VAL A 200 -26.20 -16.31 3.66
C VAL A 200 -27.61 -16.79 4.00
N ALA A 201 -27.88 -17.11 5.27
CA ALA A 201 -29.22 -17.50 5.70
C ALA A 201 -30.24 -16.38 5.46
N ALA A 202 -29.87 -15.13 5.72
CA ALA A 202 -30.74 -13.98 5.43
C ALA A 202 -31.04 -13.85 3.94
N ASP A 203 -30.02 -13.97 3.06
CA ASP A 203 -30.21 -13.91 1.62
C ASP A 203 -31.09 -15.06 1.10
N VAL A 204 -30.92 -16.29 1.62
CA VAL A 204 -31.73 -17.47 1.24
C VAL A 204 -33.19 -17.30 1.66
N VAL A 205 -33.45 -16.81 2.87
CA VAL A 205 -34.81 -16.57 3.35
C VAL A 205 -35.51 -15.49 2.52
N MET A 206 -34.77 -14.52 2.01
CA MET A 206 -35.33 -13.44 1.17
C MET A 206 -35.62 -13.86 -0.28
N LEU A 207 -34.98 -14.89 -0.79
CA LEU A 207 -35.13 -15.33 -2.19
C LEU A 207 -36.58 -15.62 -2.58
N PRO A 208 -37.39 -16.41 -1.83
CA PRO A 208 -38.78 -16.62 -2.15
C PRO A 208 -39.62 -15.34 -2.17
N VAL A 209 -39.30 -14.38 -1.29
CA VAL A 209 -39.99 -13.11 -1.20
C VAL A 209 -39.75 -12.26 -2.46
N TYR A 210 -38.52 -12.28 -3.00
CA TYR A 210 -38.18 -11.63 -4.26
C TYR A 210 -38.91 -12.24 -5.45
N LEU A 211 -38.97 -13.56 -5.53
CA LEU A 211 -39.65 -14.25 -6.61
C LEU A 211 -41.16 -13.95 -6.62
N LEU A 212 -41.80 -14.00 -5.45
CA LEU A 212 -43.21 -13.69 -5.31
C LEU A 212 -43.51 -12.22 -5.57
N GLY A 213 -42.70 -11.31 -5.04
CA GLY A 213 -42.81 -9.89 -5.25
C GLY A 213 -42.59 -9.49 -6.70
N GLY A 214 -41.59 -10.03 -7.35
CA GLY A 214 -41.30 -9.80 -8.77
C GLY A 214 -42.44 -10.29 -9.68
N ALA A 215 -42.98 -11.48 -9.39
CA ALA A 215 -44.11 -12.01 -10.13
C ALA A 215 -45.38 -11.15 -9.96
N ALA A 216 -45.67 -10.65 -8.76
CA ALA A 216 -46.78 -9.77 -8.50
C ALA A 216 -46.67 -8.43 -9.25
N VAL A 217 -45.47 -7.86 -9.29
CA VAL A 217 -45.19 -6.61 -10.04
C VAL A 217 -45.31 -6.85 -11.54
N ALA A 218 -44.76 -7.94 -12.07
CA ALA A 218 -44.87 -8.28 -13.49
C ALA A 218 -46.33 -8.49 -13.92
N ALA A 219 -47.14 -9.20 -13.11
CA ALA A 219 -48.55 -9.41 -13.35
C ALA A 219 -49.34 -8.07 -13.36
N PHE A 220 -48.99 -7.18 -12.42
CA PHE A 220 -49.64 -5.85 -12.33
C PHE A 220 -49.35 -5.00 -13.55
N TYR A 221 -48.09 -4.92 -14.01
CA TYR A 221 -47.73 -4.16 -15.21
C TYR A 221 -48.31 -4.81 -16.48
N GLY A 222 -48.38 -6.12 -16.56
CA GLY A 222 -48.99 -6.83 -17.66
C GLY A 222 -50.47 -6.51 -17.81
N VAL A 223 -51.20 -6.42 -16.70
CA VAL A 223 -52.63 -6.01 -16.73
C VAL A 223 -52.83 -4.54 -17.09
N VAL A 224 -51.92 -3.68 -16.64
CA VAL A 224 -52.02 -2.21 -16.92
C VAL A 224 -51.65 -1.87 -18.38
N LEU A 225 -50.78 -2.65 -19.02
CA LEU A 225 -50.38 -2.41 -20.42
C LEU A 225 -51.30 -3.09 -21.44
N LEU A 226 -52.16 -4.01 -21.00
CA LEU A 226 -53.14 -4.71 -21.88
C LEU A 226 -54.55 -4.13 -21.84
N ASN A 227 -54.80 -3.12 -21.01
CA ASN A 227 -56.03 -2.31 -20.96
C ASN A 227 -55.72 -0.87 -21.36
#